data_0bf631f45c2e2a91e031c4f84799d032
#
_entry.id   0bf631f45c2e2a91e031c4f84799d032
#
_cell.length_a   1.000
_cell.length_b   1.000
_cell.length_c   1.000
_cell.angle_alpha   90.00
_cell.angle_beta   90.00
_cell.angle_gamma   90.00
#
_symmetry.space_group_name_H-M   'P 1'
#
loop_
_entity.id
_entity.type
_entity.pdbx_description
1 polymer ?
#
loop_
_entity_poly.entity_id
_entity_poly.type
_entity_poly.pdbx_seq_one_letter_code
_entity_poly.pdbx_strand_id
1 'polypeptide(L)'
;MLELQNVSHQFNKEKPVLQQVSLQIKEGSFVAVVGRSGAGKTTLLKLFNRMVVPRQGMVFVDGENLSECSGKKLRRLQQKIAVIYQDFCLVSESTVLQNVLNGALYRIPLWRVLTGWFSEQDMEKAREALAQVGLTDKAEVLVSTLSGGEKQRVAIARALMQQARVILADEPVASLDPATADQVLSLLKKLQQEQNLTVVMNSHNTRQALQYAERIVGLRQGLLVKDAPASDWSDEDFAAVYGVYDE
;
A
#
# COMPACT_ATOMS: atom_id res chain seq x y z
N MET A 1 11.97 0.46 -7.83
CA MET A 1 11.13 0.05 -8.99
C MET A 1 10.44 -1.29 -8.68
N LEU A 2 9.15 -1.44 -9.02
CA LEU A 2 8.42 -2.71 -8.88
C LEU A 2 8.08 -3.25 -10.27
N GLU A 3 8.14 -4.58 -10.45
CA GLU A 3 7.85 -5.18 -11.76
C GLU A 3 7.22 -6.57 -11.60
N LEU A 4 6.21 -6.85 -12.41
CA LEU A 4 5.62 -8.17 -12.64
C LEU A 4 5.92 -8.58 -14.08
N GLN A 5 6.41 -9.81 -14.28
CA GLN A 5 6.67 -10.38 -15.59
C GLN A 5 5.84 -11.64 -15.78
N ASN A 6 4.82 -11.57 -16.65
CA ASN A 6 3.91 -12.65 -17.03
C ASN A 6 3.35 -13.42 -15.81
N VAL A 7 2.95 -12.66 -14.78
CA VAL A 7 2.50 -13.26 -13.52
C VAL A 7 1.09 -13.80 -13.64
N SER A 8 0.95 -15.09 -13.30
CA SER A 8 -0.34 -15.74 -13.09
C SER A 8 -0.43 -16.31 -11.69
N HIS A 9 -1.59 -16.14 -11.06
CA HIS A 9 -1.84 -16.66 -9.73
C HIS A 9 -3.28 -17.15 -9.56
N GLN A 10 -3.43 -18.25 -8.82
CA GLN A 10 -4.72 -18.79 -8.39
C GLN A 10 -4.60 -19.33 -6.97
N PHE A 11 -5.65 -19.18 -6.19
CA PHE A 11 -5.80 -19.83 -4.89
C PHE A 11 -6.50 -21.19 -5.12
N ASN A 12 -5.85 -22.27 -4.69
CA ASN A 12 -6.34 -23.65 -4.89
C ASN A 12 -6.56 -24.01 -6.39
N LYS A 13 -7.57 -24.86 -6.69
CA LYS A 13 -7.98 -25.25 -8.05
C LYS A 13 -9.09 -24.36 -8.62
N GLU A 14 -9.26 -23.18 -8.06
CA GLU A 14 -10.29 -22.21 -8.48
C GLU A 14 -9.86 -21.44 -9.74
N LYS A 15 -10.75 -20.55 -10.20
CA LYS A 15 -10.45 -19.65 -11.33
C LYS A 15 -9.20 -18.81 -11.04
N PRO A 16 -8.36 -18.55 -12.06
CA PRO A 16 -7.19 -17.70 -11.89
C PRO A 16 -7.61 -16.29 -11.46
N VAL A 17 -6.92 -15.78 -10.43
CA VAL A 17 -7.14 -14.43 -9.87
C VAL A 17 -6.32 -13.40 -10.63
N LEU A 18 -5.15 -13.79 -11.16
CA LEU A 18 -4.33 -12.99 -12.07
C LEU A 18 -3.89 -13.87 -13.23
N GLN A 19 -3.89 -13.32 -14.45
CA GLN A 19 -3.63 -14.03 -15.69
C GLN A 19 -2.62 -13.27 -16.53
N GLN A 20 -1.39 -13.77 -16.63
CA GLN A 20 -0.29 -13.23 -17.45
C GLN A 20 -0.08 -11.72 -17.31
N VAL A 21 -0.22 -11.20 -16.09
CA VAL A 21 -0.06 -9.77 -15.81
C VAL A 21 1.41 -9.39 -15.88
N SER A 22 1.73 -8.44 -16.76
CA SER A 22 3.02 -7.76 -16.82
C SER A 22 2.81 -6.29 -16.52
N LEU A 23 3.51 -5.76 -15.52
CA LEU A 23 3.34 -4.40 -15.03
C LEU A 23 4.67 -3.88 -14.48
N GLN A 24 5.04 -2.67 -14.83
CA GLN A 24 6.22 -2.01 -14.31
C GLN A 24 5.83 -0.69 -13.64
N ILE A 25 6.24 -0.48 -12.39
CA ILE A 25 5.96 0.72 -11.61
C ILE A 25 7.26 1.46 -11.36
N LYS A 26 7.34 2.69 -11.84
CA LYS A 26 8.52 3.55 -11.68
C LYS A 26 8.65 4.04 -10.25
N GLU A 27 9.88 4.26 -9.82
CA GLU A 27 10.17 4.87 -8.52
C GLU A 27 9.62 6.31 -8.49
N GLY A 28 9.12 6.71 -7.33
CA GLY A 28 8.57 8.04 -7.11
C GLY A 28 7.21 8.30 -7.75
N SER A 29 6.53 7.29 -8.34
CA SER A 29 5.22 7.47 -8.97
C SER A 29 4.05 7.17 -8.01
N PHE A 30 2.92 7.83 -8.24
CA PHE A 30 1.64 7.49 -7.61
C PHE A 30 0.76 6.75 -8.63
N VAL A 31 0.53 5.47 -8.41
CA VAL A 31 -0.24 4.60 -9.31
C VAL A 31 -1.51 4.12 -8.62
N ALA A 32 -2.66 4.27 -9.27
CA ALA A 32 -3.91 3.68 -8.83
C ALA A 32 -4.20 2.38 -9.61
N VAL A 33 -4.57 1.33 -8.90
CA VAL A 33 -5.07 0.08 -9.49
C VAL A 33 -6.57 0.06 -9.30
N VAL A 34 -7.33 0.06 -10.40
CA VAL A 34 -8.79 0.11 -10.40
C VAL A 34 -9.41 -1.16 -10.96
N GLY A 35 -10.64 -1.46 -10.57
CA GLY A 35 -11.41 -2.63 -11.00
C GLY A 35 -12.45 -3.07 -9.99
N ARG A 36 -13.37 -3.93 -10.41
CA ARG A 36 -14.43 -4.48 -9.52
C ARG A 36 -13.84 -5.26 -8.35
N SER A 37 -14.66 -5.49 -7.31
CA SER A 37 -14.32 -6.45 -6.26
C SER A 37 -14.03 -7.82 -6.90
N GLY A 38 -12.96 -8.48 -6.45
CA GLY A 38 -12.51 -9.76 -7.02
C GLY A 38 -11.70 -9.65 -8.32
N ALA A 39 -11.42 -8.46 -8.86
CA ALA A 39 -10.61 -8.32 -10.08
C ALA A 39 -9.13 -8.70 -9.93
N GLY A 40 -8.64 -8.93 -8.70
CA GLY A 40 -7.24 -9.31 -8.43
C GLY A 40 -6.37 -8.20 -7.83
N LYS A 41 -6.92 -7.01 -7.56
CA LYS A 41 -6.18 -5.83 -7.06
C LYS A 41 -5.36 -6.12 -5.77
N THR A 42 -6.02 -6.64 -4.75
CA THR A 42 -5.36 -7.00 -3.46
C THR A 42 -4.29 -8.09 -3.66
N THR A 43 -4.55 -9.05 -4.55
CA THR A 43 -3.57 -10.10 -4.88
C THR A 43 -2.34 -9.51 -5.58
N LEU A 44 -2.54 -8.55 -6.47
CA LEU A 44 -1.45 -7.82 -7.13
C LEU A 44 -0.57 -7.10 -6.09
N LEU A 45 -1.14 -6.39 -5.11
CA LEU A 45 -0.35 -5.77 -4.04
C LEU A 45 0.37 -6.81 -3.18
N LYS A 46 -0.30 -7.93 -2.84
CA LYS A 46 0.28 -9.01 -2.03
C LYS A 46 1.47 -9.70 -2.69
N LEU A 47 1.57 -9.69 -4.01
CA LEU A 47 2.72 -10.19 -4.75
C LEU A 47 3.97 -9.34 -4.51
N PHE A 48 3.83 -8.01 -4.50
CA PHE A 48 4.97 -7.09 -4.34
C PHE A 48 5.63 -7.16 -2.95
N ASN A 49 4.91 -7.52 -1.91
CA ASN A 49 5.50 -7.71 -0.57
C ASN A 49 5.73 -9.19 -0.21
N ARG A 50 5.51 -10.11 -1.18
CA ARG A 50 5.64 -11.56 -1.00
C ARG A 50 4.72 -12.17 0.07
N MET A 51 3.57 -11.58 0.34
CA MET A 51 2.49 -12.26 1.08
C MET A 51 1.84 -13.36 0.24
N VAL A 52 1.95 -13.25 -1.07
CA VAL A 52 1.54 -14.26 -2.05
C VAL A 52 2.72 -14.53 -2.99
N VAL A 53 2.95 -15.80 -3.32
CA VAL A 53 3.96 -16.22 -4.31
C VAL A 53 3.21 -16.53 -5.62
N PRO A 54 3.66 -16.00 -6.77
CA PRO A 54 2.99 -16.29 -8.04
C PRO A 54 3.12 -17.78 -8.39
N ARG A 55 2.12 -18.31 -9.10
CA ARG A 55 2.18 -19.68 -9.65
C ARG A 55 3.05 -19.74 -10.90
N GLN A 56 3.04 -18.66 -11.68
CA GLN A 56 3.85 -18.50 -12.89
C GLN A 56 4.30 -17.06 -12.98
N GLY A 57 5.41 -16.83 -13.68
CA GLY A 57 6.00 -15.51 -13.84
C GLY A 57 6.91 -15.11 -12.67
N MET A 58 7.38 -13.89 -12.69
CA MET A 58 8.36 -13.37 -11.74
C MET A 58 7.93 -12.01 -11.20
N VAL A 59 8.34 -11.73 -9.95
CA VAL A 59 8.11 -10.46 -9.27
C VAL A 59 9.46 -9.86 -8.90
N PHE A 60 9.70 -8.63 -9.32
CA PHE A 60 10.94 -7.93 -9.02
C PHE A 60 10.70 -6.69 -8.14
N VAL A 61 11.60 -6.49 -7.21
CA VAL A 61 11.71 -5.29 -6.38
C VAL A 61 13.14 -4.77 -6.49
N ASP A 62 13.31 -3.57 -7.00
CA ASP A 62 14.63 -2.97 -7.29
C ASP A 62 15.55 -3.88 -8.12
N GLY A 63 15.00 -4.57 -9.11
CA GLY A 63 15.73 -5.50 -9.98
C GLY A 63 16.04 -6.86 -9.38
N GLU A 64 15.68 -7.11 -8.12
CA GLU A 64 15.88 -8.41 -7.45
C GLU A 64 14.61 -9.27 -7.56
N ASN A 65 14.75 -10.52 -8.05
CA ASN A 65 13.62 -11.46 -8.14
C ASN A 65 13.15 -11.85 -6.73
N LEU A 66 12.03 -11.29 -6.33
CA LEU A 66 11.44 -11.49 -5.00
C LEU A 66 11.02 -12.95 -4.77
N SER A 67 10.66 -13.67 -5.84
CA SER A 67 10.22 -15.07 -5.74
C SER A 67 11.34 -16.02 -5.31
N GLU A 68 12.58 -15.69 -5.63
CA GLU A 68 13.76 -16.48 -5.29
C GLU A 68 14.44 -16.04 -3.98
N CYS A 69 14.04 -14.88 -3.45
CA CYS A 69 14.64 -14.37 -2.22
C CYS A 69 14.14 -15.13 -0.99
N SER A 70 15.02 -15.35 -0.02
CA SER A 70 14.69 -15.96 1.27
C SER A 70 15.51 -15.33 2.41
N GLY A 71 15.13 -15.62 3.65
CA GLY A 71 15.87 -15.23 4.84
C GLY A 71 16.14 -13.72 4.91
N LYS A 72 17.39 -13.35 5.16
CA LYS A 72 17.81 -11.94 5.33
C LYS A 72 17.59 -11.10 4.07
N LYS A 73 17.77 -11.69 2.88
CA LYS A 73 17.61 -10.98 1.60
C LYS A 73 16.14 -10.60 1.39
N LEU A 74 15.22 -11.52 1.61
CA LEU A 74 13.78 -11.25 1.54
C LEU A 74 13.36 -10.17 2.55
N ARG A 75 13.80 -10.30 3.81
CA ARG A 75 13.49 -9.32 4.85
C ARG A 75 13.96 -7.91 4.49
N ARG A 76 15.15 -7.78 3.88
CA ARG A 76 15.68 -6.50 3.40
C ARG A 76 14.81 -5.88 2.30
N LEU A 77 14.28 -6.69 1.37
CA LEU A 77 13.39 -6.19 0.33
C LEU A 77 12.02 -5.80 0.91
N GLN A 78 11.47 -6.62 1.81
CA GLN A 78 10.22 -6.30 2.48
C GLN A 78 10.29 -5.03 3.34
N GLN A 79 11.44 -4.71 3.93
CA GLN A 79 11.65 -3.44 4.64
C GLN A 79 11.41 -2.21 3.77
N LYS A 80 11.68 -2.30 2.46
CA LYS A 80 11.48 -1.20 1.52
C LYS A 80 10.02 -0.94 1.17
N ILE A 81 9.13 -1.85 1.57
CA ILE A 81 7.71 -1.85 1.19
C ILE A 81 6.85 -1.81 2.45
N ALA A 82 6.16 -0.73 2.68
CA ALA A 82 5.13 -0.64 3.70
C ALA A 82 3.75 -0.95 3.11
N VAL A 83 2.87 -1.51 3.94
CA VAL A 83 1.48 -1.81 3.54
C VAL A 83 0.52 -1.05 4.44
N ILE A 84 -0.40 -0.33 3.81
CA ILE A 84 -1.54 0.31 4.45
C ILE A 84 -2.77 -0.51 4.09
N TYR A 85 -3.44 -1.07 5.08
CA TYR A 85 -4.61 -1.94 4.93
C TYR A 85 -5.90 -1.15 5.10
N GLN A 86 -6.97 -1.64 4.53
CA GLN A 86 -8.33 -1.10 4.69
C GLN A 86 -8.76 -1.08 6.18
N ASP A 87 -8.43 -2.12 6.95
CA ASP A 87 -8.77 -2.24 8.38
C ASP A 87 -7.69 -1.63 9.29
N PHE A 88 -6.84 -0.75 8.76
CA PHE A 88 -5.71 -0.08 9.44
C PHE A 88 -4.67 -1.02 10.03
N CYS A 89 -5.04 -2.22 10.47
CA CYS A 89 -4.18 -3.21 11.16
C CYS A 89 -3.38 -2.58 12.32
N LEU A 90 -4.05 -1.80 13.17
CA LEU A 90 -3.49 -1.17 14.36
C LEU A 90 -3.84 -1.98 15.61
N VAL A 91 -2.97 -1.90 16.62
CA VAL A 91 -3.20 -2.49 17.94
C VAL A 91 -4.06 -1.51 18.74
N SER A 92 -5.35 -1.81 18.90
CA SER A 92 -6.37 -0.90 19.48
C SER A 92 -6.06 -0.51 20.92
N GLU A 93 -5.54 -1.45 21.72
CA GLU A 93 -5.23 -1.28 23.14
C GLU A 93 -3.86 -0.64 23.40
N SER A 94 -3.17 -0.22 22.35
CA SER A 94 -1.89 0.47 22.42
C SER A 94 -2.04 1.94 22.07
N THR A 95 -1.07 2.77 22.50
CA THR A 95 -1.04 4.18 22.13
C THR A 95 -0.71 4.37 20.66
N VAL A 96 -1.00 5.56 20.15
CA VAL A 96 -0.62 6.01 18.81
C VAL A 96 0.88 5.88 18.60
N LEU A 97 1.67 6.37 19.55
CA LEU A 97 3.13 6.30 19.50
C LEU A 97 3.64 4.85 19.43
N GLN A 98 3.10 3.94 20.23
CA GLN A 98 3.46 2.52 20.20
C GLN A 98 3.13 1.88 18.85
N ASN A 99 1.98 2.21 18.26
CA ASN A 99 1.62 1.73 16.92
C ASN A 99 2.59 2.23 15.84
N VAL A 100 3.02 3.48 15.92
CA VAL A 100 4.01 4.03 14.98
C VAL A 100 5.38 3.36 15.18
N LEU A 101 5.83 3.16 16.41
CA LEU A 101 7.07 2.46 16.75
C LEU A 101 7.12 1.02 16.20
N ASN A 102 5.97 0.36 16.04
CA ASN A 102 5.89 -0.95 15.38
C ASN A 102 6.40 -0.93 13.94
N GLY A 103 6.44 0.22 13.27
CA GLY A 103 7.09 0.37 11.96
C GLY A 103 8.61 0.09 11.99
N ALA A 104 9.26 0.19 13.16
CA ALA A 104 10.69 -0.10 13.31
C ALA A 104 11.01 -1.59 13.49
N LEU A 105 10.02 -2.47 13.69
CA LEU A 105 10.21 -3.88 14.06
C LEU A 105 11.07 -4.67 13.07
N TYR A 106 11.13 -4.26 11.81
CA TYR A 106 11.99 -4.89 10.81
C TYR A 106 13.48 -4.72 11.07
N ARG A 107 13.90 -3.59 11.69
CA ARG A 107 15.31 -3.21 11.87
C ARG A 107 15.85 -3.43 13.28
N ILE A 108 14.98 -3.56 14.28
CA ILE A 108 15.40 -3.76 15.67
C ILE A 108 15.56 -5.24 16.00
N PRO A 109 16.51 -5.61 16.89
CA PRO A 109 16.70 -6.97 17.34
C PRO A 109 15.48 -7.50 18.11
N LEU A 110 15.18 -8.81 17.99
CA LEU A 110 14.01 -9.44 18.58
C LEU A 110 13.91 -9.24 20.11
N TRP A 111 15.04 -9.27 20.83
CA TRP A 111 15.04 -9.04 22.28
C TRP A 111 14.53 -7.65 22.68
N ARG A 112 14.82 -6.62 21.87
CA ARG A 112 14.28 -5.27 22.08
C ARG A 112 12.78 -5.19 21.79
N VAL A 113 12.32 -5.94 20.80
CA VAL A 113 10.88 -6.07 20.51
C VAL A 113 10.16 -6.67 21.71
N LEU A 114 10.70 -7.76 22.29
CA LEU A 114 10.09 -8.47 23.42
C LEU A 114 10.07 -7.64 24.71
N THR A 115 11.07 -6.77 24.91
CA THR A 115 11.15 -5.89 26.09
C THR A 115 10.43 -4.56 25.88
N GLY A 116 9.93 -4.27 24.66
CA GLY A 116 9.34 -2.98 24.34
C GLY A 116 10.34 -1.80 24.38
N TRP A 117 11.65 -2.12 24.34
CA TRP A 117 12.68 -1.10 24.45
C TRP A 117 13.06 -0.48 23.11
N PHE A 118 12.69 0.76 22.91
CA PHE A 118 13.05 1.59 21.75
C PHE A 118 14.15 2.58 22.14
N SER A 119 15.08 2.89 21.24
CA SER A 119 16.10 3.90 21.47
C SER A 119 15.50 5.31 21.42
N GLU A 120 16.19 6.29 22.01
CA GLU A 120 15.80 7.69 21.87
C GLU A 120 15.67 8.11 20.40
N GLN A 121 16.56 7.63 19.55
CA GLN A 121 16.49 7.88 18.10
C GLN A 121 15.25 7.25 17.45
N ASP A 122 14.77 6.08 17.92
CA ASP A 122 13.52 5.49 17.43
C ASP A 122 12.31 6.32 17.89
N MET A 123 12.35 6.81 19.14
CA MET A 123 11.32 7.69 19.69
C MET A 123 11.22 9.01 18.93
N GLU A 124 12.36 9.64 18.63
CA GLU A 124 12.42 10.88 17.85
C GLU A 124 11.82 10.68 16.44
N LYS A 125 12.26 9.65 15.71
CA LYS A 125 11.70 9.33 14.39
C LYS A 125 10.19 9.04 14.43
N ALA A 126 9.70 8.42 15.49
CA ALA A 126 8.27 8.18 15.64
C ALA A 126 7.50 9.49 15.85
N ARG A 127 8.06 10.44 16.65
CA ARG A 127 7.47 11.77 16.81
C ARG A 127 7.50 12.58 15.51
N GLU A 128 8.59 12.52 14.76
CA GLU A 128 8.68 13.14 13.42
C GLU A 128 7.61 12.58 12.47
N ALA A 129 7.43 11.24 12.44
CA ALA A 129 6.39 10.63 11.63
C ALA A 129 4.98 11.07 12.06
N LEU A 130 4.72 11.21 13.37
CA LEU A 130 3.46 11.75 13.90
C LEU A 130 3.24 13.21 13.52
N ALA A 131 4.29 14.04 13.54
CA ALA A 131 4.22 15.44 13.13
C ALA A 131 3.85 15.55 11.63
N GLN A 132 4.41 14.69 10.78
CA GLN A 132 4.11 14.69 9.34
C GLN A 132 2.65 14.36 9.02
N VAL A 133 1.99 13.58 9.86
CA VAL A 133 0.57 13.25 9.70
C VAL A 133 -0.37 14.09 10.58
N GLY A 134 0.16 15.07 11.32
CA GLY A 134 -0.62 15.99 12.15
C GLY A 134 -1.26 15.33 13.38
N LEU A 135 -0.53 14.41 14.05
CA LEU A 135 -1.00 13.68 15.23
C LEU A 135 -0.04 13.78 16.43
N THR A 136 0.79 14.83 16.50
CA THR A 136 1.77 15.00 17.57
C THR A 136 1.13 15.07 18.97
N ASP A 137 0.01 15.76 19.09
CA ASP A 137 -0.77 15.91 20.30
C ASP A 137 -1.48 14.65 20.78
N LYS A 138 -1.55 13.63 19.93
CA LYS A 138 -2.23 12.35 20.19
C LYS A 138 -1.30 11.19 20.45
N ALA A 139 0.00 11.42 20.58
CA ALA A 139 1.01 10.37 20.74
C ALA A 139 0.67 9.34 21.84
N GLU A 140 0.18 9.81 22.98
CA GLU A 140 -0.16 8.98 24.15
C GLU A 140 -1.63 8.51 24.19
N VAL A 141 -2.44 8.87 23.20
CA VAL A 141 -3.84 8.49 23.13
C VAL A 141 -3.97 7.03 22.65
N LEU A 142 -4.92 6.28 23.20
CA LEU A 142 -5.21 4.93 22.74
C LEU A 142 -5.84 4.94 21.34
N VAL A 143 -5.39 4.04 20.48
CA VAL A 143 -5.90 3.93 19.11
C VAL A 143 -7.38 3.60 19.05
N SER A 144 -7.91 2.86 20.04
CA SER A 144 -9.36 2.57 20.14
C SER A 144 -10.25 3.80 20.13
N THR A 145 -9.77 4.93 20.65
CA THR A 145 -10.56 6.18 20.79
C THR A 145 -10.49 7.10 19.57
N LEU A 146 -9.66 6.77 18.58
CA LEU A 146 -9.44 7.58 17.38
C LEU A 146 -10.59 7.40 16.36
N SER A 147 -10.87 8.46 15.61
CA SER A 147 -11.68 8.41 14.38
C SER A 147 -11.01 7.56 13.29
N GLY A 148 -11.79 7.15 12.29
CA GLY A 148 -11.28 6.38 11.15
C GLY A 148 -10.15 7.09 10.40
N GLY A 149 -10.30 8.39 10.15
CA GLY A 149 -9.27 9.20 9.47
C GLY A 149 -7.99 9.35 10.30
N GLU A 150 -8.10 9.45 11.63
CA GLU A 150 -6.93 9.47 12.51
C GLU A 150 -6.24 8.11 12.54
N LYS A 151 -6.98 7.01 12.61
CA LYS A 151 -6.43 5.65 12.50
C LYS A 151 -5.66 5.46 11.19
N GLN A 152 -6.21 5.97 10.08
CA GLN A 152 -5.52 5.90 8.80
C GLN A 152 -4.23 6.73 8.80
N ARG A 153 -4.24 7.92 9.40
CA ARG A 153 -3.01 8.73 9.56
C ARG A 153 -1.98 8.03 10.45
N VAL A 154 -2.39 7.31 11.49
CA VAL A 154 -1.47 6.46 12.28
C VAL A 154 -0.87 5.35 11.43
N ALA A 155 -1.66 4.70 10.57
CA ALA A 155 -1.14 3.66 9.65
C ALA A 155 -0.12 4.24 8.65
N ILE A 156 -0.34 5.47 8.17
CA ILE A 156 0.63 6.19 7.33
C ILE A 156 1.90 6.51 8.13
N ALA A 157 1.78 7.04 9.35
CA ALA A 157 2.94 7.34 10.22
C ALA A 157 3.77 6.07 10.51
N ARG A 158 3.11 4.92 10.74
CA ARG A 158 3.77 3.63 10.89
C ARG A 158 4.55 3.23 9.62
N ALA A 159 4.01 3.49 8.44
CA ALA A 159 4.70 3.26 7.18
C ALA A 159 5.93 4.18 7.02
N LEU A 160 5.83 5.44 7.40
CA LEU A 160 6.96 6.39 7.42
C LEU A 160 8.05 5.94 8.42
N MET A 161 7.67 5.50 9.62
CA MET A 161 8.58 4.97 10.64
C MET A 161 9.35 3.74 10.13
N GLN A 162 8.78 2.94 9.25
CA GLN A 162 9.46 1.82 8.58
C GLN A 162 10.57 2.31 7.64
N GLN A 163 10.56 3.57 7.21
CA GLN A 163 11.47 4.14 6.21
C GLN A 163 11.36 3.41 4.86
N ALA A 164 10.16 2.99 4.52
CA ALA A 164 9.86 2.33 3.26
C ALA A 164 9.96 3.34 2.10
N ARG A 165 10.38 2.86 0.94
CA ARG A 165 10.38 3.65 -0.31
C ARG A 165 9.11 3.44 -1.12
N VAL A 166 8.39 2.36 -0.82
CA VAL A 166 7.16 1.96 -1.49
C VAL A 166 6.04 1.84 -0.45
N ILE A 167 4.91 2.43 -0.73
CA ILE A 167 3.67 2.27 0.04
C ILE A 167 2.66 1.54 -0.84
N LEU A 168 2.26 0.36 -0.41
CA LEU A 168 1.14 -0.40 -1.01
C LEU A 168 -0.11 -0.12 -0.18
N ALA A 169 -1.09 0.57 -0.74
CA ALA A 169 -2.31 0.97 -0.05
C ALA A 169 -3.52 0.19 -0.59
N ASP A 170 -4.04 -0.75 0.20
CA ASP A 170 -5.19 -1.56 -0.20
C ASP A 170 -6.49 -0.90 0.28
N GLU A 171 -7.14 -0.16 -0.62
CA GLU A 171 -8.37 0.60 -0.38
C GLU A 171 -8.29 1.50 0.88
N PRO A 172 -7.27 2.38 0.99
CA PRO A 172 -6.90 3.04 2.25
C PRO A 172 -7.96 3.99 2.81
N VAL A 173 -8.99 4.34 2.05
CA VAL A 173 -10.02 5.29 2.45
C VAL A 173 -11.45 4.76 2.26
N ALA A 174 -11.62 3.46 2.01
CA ALA A 174 -12.93 2.88 1.67
C ALA A 174 -13.97 3.00 2.78
N SER A 175 -13.55 3.05 4.05
CA SER A 175 -14.42 3.16 5.23
C SER A 175 -14.57 4.60 5.76
N LEU A 176 -14.05 5.60 5.05
CA LEU A 176 -14.05 7.00 5.49
C LEU A 176 -15.12 7.79 4.73
N ASP A 177 -15.64 8.85 5.38
CA ASP A 177 -16.46 9.82 4.69
C ASP A 177 -15.66 10.57 3.61
N PRO A 178 -16.32 11.15 2.59
CA PRO A 178 -15.63 11.75 1.44
C PRO A 178 -14.64 12.86 1.81
N ALA A 179 -14.97 13.70 2.81
CA ALA A 179 -14.09 14.81 3.19
C ALA A 179 -12.82 14.30 3.91
N THR A 180 -12.97 13.34 4.81
CA THR A 180 -11.86 12.68 5.51
C THR A 180 -11.00 11.86 4.53
N ALA A 181 -11.63 11.16 3.58
CA ALA A 181 -10.93 10.42 2.53
C ALA A 181 -10.02 11.34 1.70
N ASP A 182 -10.54 12.51 1.30
CA ASP A 182 -9.80 13.50 0.53
C ASP A 182 -8.60 14.05 1.30
N GLN A 183 -8.76 14.33 2.60
CA GLN A 183 -7.65 14.76 3.48
C GLN A 183 -6.55 13.70 3.57
N VAL A 184 -6.91 12.42 3.73
CA VAL A 184 -5.95 11.32 3.83
C VAL A 184 -5.20 11.10 2.51
N LEU A 185 -5.91 11.14 1.37
CA LEU A 185 -5.28 10.98 0.05
C LEU A 185 -4.40 12.18 -0.31
N SER A 186 -4.82 13.40 0.02
CA SER A 186 -4.00 14.62 -0.15
C SER A 186 -2.72 14.53 0.67
N LEU A 187 -2.80 14.05 1.93
CA LEU A 187 -1.62 13.81 2.76
C LEU A 187 -0.69 12.78 2.12
N LEU A 188 -1.23 11.65 1.65
CA LEU A 188 -0.43 10.60 1.02
C LEU A 188 0.24 11.11 -0.27
N LYS A 189 -0.47 11.91 -1.07
CA LYS A 189 0.09 12.57 -2.28
C LYS A 189 1.20 13.55 -1.93
N LYS A 190 1.01 14.39 -0.92
CA LYS A 190 2.02 15.31 -0.41
C LYS A 190 3.28 14.56 0.01
N LEU A 191 3.15 13.52 0.83
CA LEU A 191 4.28 12.71 1.29
C LEU A 191 5.01 12.01 0.14
N GLN A 192 4.27 11.52 -0.87
CA GLN A 192 4.84 10.94 -2.09
C GLN A 192 5.73 11.95 -2.81
N GLN A 193 5.29 13.19 -2.97
CA GLN A 193 6.04 14.24 -3.65
C GLN A 193 7.25 14.71 -2.84
N GLU A 194 7.08 14.98 -1.55
CA GLU A 194 8.13 15.53 -0.69
C GLU A 194 9.25 14.53 -0.41
N GLN A 195 8.94 13.23 -0.33
CA GLN A 195 9.89 12.18 0.03
C GLN A 195 10.21 11.23 -1.14
N ASN A 196 9.74 11.54 -2.34
CA ASN A 196 9.91 10.71 -3.54
C ASN A 196 9.49 9.24 -3.30
N LEU A 197 8.37 9.04 -2.58
CA LEU A 197 7.83 7.72 -2.31
C LEU A 197 7.13 7.17 -3.55
N THR A 198 7.19 5.86 -3.74
CA THR A 198 6.33 5.18 -4.71
C THR A 198 5.05 4.74 -4.02
N VAL A 199 3.90 5.15 -4.51
CA VAL A 199 2.60 4.76 -3.95
C VAL A 199 1.84 3.92 -4.98
N VAL A 200 1.39 2.74 -4.56
CA VAL A 200 0.49 1.89 -5.35
C VAL A 200 -0.79 1.71 -4.54
N MET A 201 -1.87 2.32 -5.01
CA MET A 201 -3.14 2.35 -4.30
C MET A 201 -4.20 1.55 -5.06
N ASN A 202 -4.80 0.57 -4.41
CA ASN A 202 -6.05 0.00 -4.88
C ASN A 202 -7.19 0.97 -4.60
N SER A 203 -8.04 1.21 -5.58
CA SER A 203 -9.26 2.00 -5.42
C SER A 203 -10.40 1.40 -6.23
N HIS A 204 -11.60 1.48 -5.71
CA HIS A 204 -12.84 1.27 -6.46
C HIS A 204 -13.50 2.60 -6.87
N ASN A 205 -12.93 3.73 -6.45
CA ASN A 205 -13.41 5.07 -6.75
C ASN A 205 -12.57 5.69 -7.88
N THR A 206 -13.17 5.79 -9.08
CA THR A 206 -12.53 6.33 -10.28
C THR A 206 -12.15 7.81 -10.14
N ARG A 207 -12.99 8.60 -9.44
CA ARG A 207 -12.72 10.01 -9.20
C ARG A 207 -11.46 10.21 -8.36
N GLN A 208 -11.29 9.42 -7.30
CA GLN A 208 -10.07 9.46 -6.48
C GLN A 208 -8.84 9.01 -7.28
N ALA A 209 -8.98 7.98 -8.12
CA ALA A 209 -7.90 7.54 -8.99
C ALA A 209 -7.46 8.66 -9.96
N LEU A 210 -8.39 9.34 -10.62
CA LEU A 210 -8.10 10.46 -11.50
C LEU A 210 -7.49 11.68 -10.78
N GLN A 211 -7.93 11.96 -9.57
CA GLN A 211 -7.51 13.13 -8.81
C GLN A 211 -6.10 13.01 -8.25
N TYR A 212 -5.72 11.82 -7.75
CA TYR A 212 -4.49 11.64 -6.98
C TYR A 212 -3.39 10.87 -7.72
N ALA A 213 -3.75 9.93 -8.60
CA ALA A 213 -2.76 9.13 -9.30
C ALA A 213 -2.22 9.82 -10.56
N GLU A 214 -0.96 9.58 -10.87
CA GLU A 214 -0.32 9.99 -12.12
C GLU A 214 -0.59 8.99 -13.23
N ARG A 215 -0.82 7.73 -12.86
CA ARG A 215 -1.04 6.61 -13.76
C ARG A 215 -2.09 5.68 -13.16
N ILE A 216 -2.96 5.15 -14.00
CA ILE A 216 -4.02 4.23 -13.60
C ILE A 216 -3.84 2.90 -14.33
N VAL A 217 -3.98 1.81 -13.59
CA VAL A 217 -3.93 0.43 -14.06
C VAL A 217 -5.29 -0.20 -13.86
N GLY A 218 -5.97 -0.58 -14.92
CA GLY A 218 -7.28 -1.23 -14.90
C GLY A 218 -7.16 -2.75 -14.90
N LEU A 219 -7.75 -3.40 -13.90
CA LEU A 219 -7.85 -4.85 -13.81
C LEU A 219 -9.31 -5.31 -13.95
N ARG A 220 -9.53 -6.32 -14.79
CA ARG A 220 -10.83 -7.01 -14.94
C ARG A 220 -10.62 -8.52 -14.99
N GLN A 221 -11.23 -9.27 -14.07
CA GLN A 221 -11.15 -10.74 -14.01
C GLN A 221 -9.72 -11.28 -14.07
N GLY A 222 -8.78 -10.60 -13.40
CA GLY A 222 -7.38 -10.98 -13.35
C GLY A 222 -6.54 -10.58 -14.56
N LEU A 223 -7.12 -9.93 -15.55
CA LEU A 223 -6.44 -9.42 -16.74
C LEU A 223 -6.16 -7.91 -16.57
N LEU A 224 -5.02 -7.48 -17.08
CA LEU A 224 -4.71 -6.06 -17.24
C LEU A 224 -5.42 -5.56 -18.51
N VAL A 225 -6.40 -4.66 -18.35
CA VAL A 225 -7.22 -4.14 -19.45
C VAL A 225 -6.61 -2.87 -20.03
N LYS A 226 -6.19 -1.95 -19.16
CA LYS A 226 -5.57 -0.67 -19.57
C LYS A 226 -4.52 -0.26 -18.55
N ASP A 227 -3.46 0.36 -19.03
CA ASP A 227 -2.37 0.90 -18.25
C ASP A 227 -1.88 2.18 -18.93
N ALA A 228 -2.21 3.34 -18.37
CA ALA A 228 -1.98 4.64 -19.01
C ALA A 228 -1.87 5.77 -17.97
N PRO A 229 -1.29 6.94 -18.32
CA PRO A 229 -1.42 8.16 -17.54
C PRO A 229 -2.87 8.44 -17.16
N ALA A 230 -3.10 9.02 -15.98
CA ALA A 230 -4.47 9.31 -15.51
C ALA A 230 -5.21 10.27 -16.46
N SER A 231 -4.50 11.18 -17.14
CA SER A 231 -5.05 12.08 -18.16
C SER A 231 -5.66 11.40 -19.38
N ASP A 232 -5.23 10.15 -19.65
CA ASP A 232 -5.60 9.40 -20.85
C ASP A 232 -6.75 8.41 -20.60
N TRP A 233 -7.38 8.50 -19.42
CA TRP A 233 -8.51 7.66 -19.05
C TRP A 233 -9.84 8.36 -19.32
N SER A 234 -10.69 7.71 -20.10
CA SER A 234 -12.07 8.14 -20.40
C SER A 234 -13.10 7.35 -19.57
N ASP A 235 -14.35 7.81 -19.58
CA ASP A 235 -15.46 7.08 -18.96
C ASP A 235 -15.68 5.70 -19.62
N GLU A 236 -15.40 5.58 -20.91
CA GLU A 236 -15.46 4.33 -21.67
C GLU A 236 -14.41 3.31 -21.15
N ASP A 237 -13.21 3.77 -20.84
CA ASP A 237 -12.17 2.91 -20.27
C ASP A 237 -12.57 2.37 -18.89
N PHE A 238 -13.13 3.23 -18.04
CA PHE A 238 -13.67 2.78 -16.77
C PHE A 238 -14.85 1.82 -16.98
N ALA A 239 -15.74 2.08 -17.91
CA ALA A 239 -16.83 1.18 -18.24
C ALA A 239 -16.32 -0.19 -18.71
N ALA A 240 -15.26 -0.24 -19.51
CA ALA A 240 -14.62 -1.49 -19.92
C ALA A 240 -14.04 -2.27 -18.75
N VAL A 241 -13.38 -1.58 -17.80
CA VAL A 241 -12.80 -2.19 -16.59
C VAL A 241 -13.89 -2.69 -15.64
N TYR A 242 -14.96 -1.93 -15.47
CA TYR A 242 -16.08 -2.26 -14.56
C TYR A 242 -17.16 -3.14 -15.21
N GLY A 243 -17.10 -3.40 -16.53
CA GLY A 243 -18.01 -4.31 -17.23
C GLY A 243 -19.44 -3.77 -17.34
N VAL A 244 -19.61 -2.48 -17.59
CA VAL A 244 -20.93 -1.83 -17.71
C VAL A 244 -21.62 -2.16 -19.05
N TYR A 245 -20.89 -2.72 -20.02
CA TYR A 245 -21.37 -3.07 -21.36
C TYR A 245 -21.61 -4.56 -21.58
N ASP A 246 -21.61 -5.40 -20.52
CA ASP A 246 -21.81 -6.85 -20.61
C ASP A 246 -23.28 -7.23 -20.23
N GLU A 247 -24.31 -6.51 -20.75
CA GLU A 247 -25.71 -6.92 -20.71
C GLU A 247 -26.18 -7.39 -22.10
#